data_26878d64d062b73a35e3c00e92b58884
#
_entry.id   26878d64d062b73a35e3c00e92b58884
#
_cell.length_a   1.000
_cell.length_b   1.000
_cell.length_c   1.000
_cell.angle_alpha   90.00
_cell.angle_beta   90.00
_cell.angle_gamma   90.00
#
_symmetry.space_group_name_H-M   'P 1'
#
loop_
_entity.id
_entity.type
_entity.pdbx_description
1 polymer ?
#
loop_
_entity_poly.entity_id
_entity_poly.type
_entity_poly.pdbx_seq_one_letter_code
_entity_poly.pdbx_strand_id
1 'polypeptide(L)'
;ASSILTTIREENDAQLALPPYYYFTSSMYKGECTSSRVGMMTAKSSDTALYFTKINGKQVCELVENYLADADENFYVTNKYELPIASGMKMIVNQEESGFSLKDLTVNDKKIDKEKEYSILLTDTTMSVLKKINPKCEIEQLKDTTLSSAWIEAMSKGQQPSAPEDYIEVEQ
;
A
#
# COMPACT_ATOMS: atom_id res chain seq x y z
N ALA A 1 -5.75 -8.67 3.39
CA ALA A 1 -4.67 -7.69 3.16
C ALA A 1 -5.15 -6.25 3.37
N SER A 2 -6.19 -5.77 2.66
CA SER A 2 -6.62 -4.36 2.78
C SER A 2 -7.02 -3.98 4.21
N SER A 3 -7.72 -4.83 4.92
CA SER A 3 -8.11 -4.61 6.32
C SER A 3 -6.89 -4.39 7.25
N ILE A 4 -5.83 -5.17 7.07
CA ILE A 4 -4.57 -5.02 7.82
C ILE A 4 -3.93 -3.66 7.49
N LEU A 5 -3.85 -3.36 6.21
CA LEU A 5 -3.24 -2.13 5.73
C LEU A 5 -4.01 -0.89 6.21
N THR A 6 -5.34 -0.95 6.19
CA THR A 6 -6.20 0.13 6.70
C THR A 6 -5.94 0.38 8.18
N THR A 7 -5.87 -0.68 9.00
CA THR A 7 -5.55 -0.54 10.42
C THR A 7 -4.16 0.11 10.64
N ILE A 8 -3.14 -0.36 9.92
CA ILE A 8 -1.78 0.21 10.03
C ILE A 8 -1.76 1.67 9.58
N ARG A 9 -2.47 2.01 8.49
CA ARG A 9 -2.57 3.38 7.99
C ARG A 9 -3.19 4.31 9.03
N GLU A 10 -4.29 3.89 9.64
CA GLU A 10 -5.01 4.67 10.66
C GLU A 10 -4.17 4.87 11.92
N GLU A 11 -3.47 3.84 12.40
CA GLU A 11 -2.58 3.94 13.57
C GLU A 11 -1.39 4.90 13.37
N ASN A 12 -1.00 5.13 12.12
CA ASN A 12 0.09 6.05 11.79
C ASN A 12 -0.39 7.40 11.24
N ASP A 13 -1.67 7.74 11.43
CA ASP A 13 -2.27 9.00 10.98
C ASP A 13 -2.01 9.32 9.48
N ALA A 14 -1.83 8.28 8.67
CA ALA A 14 -1.66 8.44 7.23
C ALA A 14 -3.00 8.47 6.50
N GLN A 15 -3.10 9.31 5.47
CA GLN A 15 -4.28 9.37 4.63
C GLN A 15 -4.33 8.23 3.63
N LEU A 16 -3.16 7.82 3.14
CA LEU A 16 -3.00 6.79 2.10
C LEU A 16 -1.95 5.76 2.53
N ALA A 17 -2.03 4.55 1.96
CA ALA A 17 -0.97 3.56 2.04
C ALA A 17 -0.90 2.74 0.74
N LEU A 18 0.32 2.38 0.32
CA LEU A 18 0.57 1.67 -0.94
C LEU A 18 1.74 0.68 -0.81
N PRO A 19 1.55 -0.50 -0.23
CA PRO A 19 2.52 -1.58 -0.28
C PRO A 19 2.32 -2.49 -1.50
N PRO A 20 3.36 -3.20 -1.95
CA PRO A 20 3.21 -4.31 -2.89
C PRO A 20 2.33 -5.44 -2.33
N TYR A 21 1.63 -6.14 -3.23
CA TYR A 21 0.74 -7.27 -2.87
C TYR A 21 1.45 -8.41 -2.14
N TYR A 22 2.70 -8.70 -2.52
CA TYR A 22 3.43 -9.89 -2.05
C TYR A 22 3.87 -9.81 -0.57
N TYR A 23 3.68 -8.69 0.08
CA TYR A 23 3.91 -8.61 1.53
C TYR A 23 2.81 -9.32 2.34
N PHE A 24 1.71 -9.67 1.72
CA PHE A 24 0.58 -10.36 2.35
C PHE A 24 0.42 -11.75 1.76
N THR A 25 0.84 -12.77 2.48
CA THR A 25 0.93 -14.14 1.97
C THR A 25 -0.29 -15.02 2.24
N SER A 26 -1.14 -14.62 3.16
CA SER A 26 -2.34 -15.38 3.50
C SER A 26 -3.45 -14.51 4.09
N SER A 27 -4.65 -15.10 4.21
CA SER A 27 -5.80 -14.46 4.84
C SER A 27 -5.91 -14.85 6.32
N MET A 28 -6.46 -13.96 7.12
CA MET A 28 -6.79 -14.24 8.51
C MET A 28 -8.11 -15.00 8.59
N TYR A 29 -8.10 -16.15 9.23
CA TYR A 29 -9.30 -16.91 9.52
C TYR A 29 -9.89 -16.48 10.87
N LYS A 30 -11.20 -16.62 11.04
CA LYS A 30 -11.88 -16.37 12.30
C LYS A 30 -11.27 -17.24 13.42
N GLY A 31 -10.94 -16.62 14.55
CA GLY A 31 -10.38 -17.29 15.71
C GLY A 31 -9.36 -16.45 16.44
N GLU A 32 -8.59 -17.07 17.33
CA GLU A 32 -7.55 -16.42 18.09
C GLU A 32 -6.43 -15.91 17.18
N CYS A 33 -6.08 -14.65 17.31
CA CYS A 33 -4.98 -14.01 16.58
C CYS A 33 -3.72 -14.03 17.43
N THR A 34 -2.79 -14.93 17.12
CA THR A 34 -1.48 -15.00 17.77
C THR A 34 -0.42 -14.28 16.95
N SER A 35 0.68 -13.86 17.62
CA SER A 35 1.84 -13.28 16.93
C SER A 35 2.40 -14.19 15.84
N SER A 36 2.39 -15.51 16.08
CA SER A 36 2.81 -16.50 15.06
C SER A 36 1.91 -16.49 13.84
N ARG A 37 0.60 -16.35 14.01
CA ARG A 37 -0.35 -16.23 12.88
C ARG A 37 -0.12 -14.96 12.08
N VAL A 38 0.09 -13.85 12.77
CA VAL A 38 0.44 -12.58 12.12
C VAL A 38 1.74 -12.73 11.33
N GLY A 39 2.77 -13.31 11.94
CA GLY A 39 4.05 -13.57 11.27
C GLY A 39 3.90 -14.43 10.01
N MET A 40 3.02 -15.42 10.01
CA MET A 40 2.75 -16.25 8.82
C MET A 40 2.04 -15.46 7.70
N MET A 41 1.17 -14.53 8.04
CA MET A 41 0.44 -13.70 7.06
C MET A 41 1.34 -12.64 6.41
N THR A 42 2.32 -12.18 7.16
CA THR A 42 3.24 -11.11 6.78
C THR A 42 4.69 -11.62 6.69
N ALA A 43 4.89 -12.91 6.41
CA ALA A 43 6.20 -13.56 6.48
C ALA A 43 7.28 -12.90 5.60
N LYS A 44 6.87 -12.34 4.45
CA LYS A 44 7.77 -11.57 3.57
C LYS A 44 7.94 -10.11 3.98
N SER A 45 7.21 -9.65 4.97
CA SER A 45 7.23 -8.26 5.45
C SER A 45 7.76 -8.12 6.88
N SER A 46 8.31 -9.21 7.46
CA SER A 46 8.83 -9.18 8.82
C SER A 46 9.91 -8.12 9.04
N ASP A 47 10.73 -7.90 8.03
CA ASP A 47 11.83 -6.94 8.07
C ASP A 47 11.58 -5.71 7.18
N THR A 48 10.38 -5.60 6.60
CA THR A 48 10.03 -4.48 5.72
C THR A 48 9.74 -3.23 6.53
N ALA A 49 10.62 -2.25 6.40
CA ALA A 49 10.45 -0.96 7.04
C ALA A 49 9.25 -0.19 6.45
N LEU A 50 8.63 0.62 7.30
CA LEU A 50 7.61 1.57 6.89
C LEU A 50 8.21 2.96 6.79
N TYR A 51 7.76 3.69 5.79
CA TYR A 51 8.17 5.05 5.50
C TYR A 51 6.95 5.95 5.43
N PHE A 52 7.09 7.15 5.95
CA PHE A 52 6.05 8.18 5.94
C PHE A 52 6.56 9.38 5.15
N THR A 53 5.69 9.92 4.31
CA THR A 53 5.99 11.16 3.57
C THR A 53 4.71 11.91 3.24
N LYS A 54 4.87 13.16 2.79
CA LYS A 54 3.79 13.97 2.22
C LYS A 54 4.12 14.30 0.78
N ILE A 55 3.21 13.99 -0.11
CA ILE A 55 3.33 14.24 -1.54
C ILE A 55 2.01 14.76 -2.10
N ASN A 56 2.06 15.51 -3.18
CA ASN A 56 0.83 15.98 -3.82
C ASN A 56 0.15 14.86 -4.63
N GLY A 57 -1.13 15.05 -4.94
CA GLY A 57 -1.91 14.03 -5.64
C GLY A 57 -1.38 13.70 -7.04
N LYS A 58 -0.68 14.64 -7.70
CA LYS A 58 0.01 14.35 -8.97
C LYS A 58 1.11 13.31 -8.75
N GLN A 59 1.93 13.48 -7.71
CA GLN A 59 2.99 12.52 -7.37
C GLN A 59 2.44 11.17 -6.90
N VAL A 60 1.26 11.14 -6.27
CA VAL A 60 0.58 9.87 -5.95
C VAL A 60 0.20 9.14 -7.23
N CYS A 61 -0.39 9.83 -8.23
CA CYS A 61 -0.70 9.22 -9.53
C CYS A 61 0.58 8.70 -10.21
N GLU A 62 1.62 9.53 -10.29
CA GLU A 62 2.91 9.15 -10.89
C GLU A 62 3.54 7.94 -10.18
N LEU A 63 3.41 7.84 -8.84
CA LEU A 63 3.89 6.70 -8.07
C LEU A 63 3.16 5.41 -8.47
N VAL A 64 1.83 5.46 -8.57
CA VAL A 64 1.02 4.30 -8.99
C VAL A 64 1.32 3.94 -10.45
N GLU A 65 1.36 4.91 -11.36
CA GLU A 65 1.69 4.71 -12.77
C GLU A 65 3.06 4.05 -12.94
N ASN A 66 4.07 4.56 -12.25
CA ASN A 66 5.43 3.96 -12.30
C ASN A 66 5.48 2.58 -11.68
N TYR A 67 4.73 2.34 -10.60
CA TYR A 67 4.63 0.99 -10.02
C TYR A 67 4.00 -0.01 -11.00
N LEU A 68 2.96 0.39 -11.73
CA LEU A 68 2.30 -0.47 -12.71
C LEU A 68 3.17 -0.69 -13.96
N ALA A 69 3.96 0.31 -14.35
CA ALA A 69 4.81 0.29 -15.55
C ALA A 69 6.20 -0.32 -15.32
N ASP A 70 6.65 -0.46 -14.07
CA ASP A 70 8.03 -0.90 -13.75
C ASP A 70 8.17 -2.43 -13.91
N ALA A 71 8.06 -2.85 -15.18
CA ALA A 71 8.25 -4.23 -15.60
C ALA A 71 9.71 -4.69 -15.55
N ASP A 72 10.69 -3.77 -15.34
CA ASP A 72 12.11 -4.06 -15.56
C ASP A 72 12.88 -4.52 -14.32
N GLU A 73 12.40 -4.29 -13.09
CA GLU A 73 13.18 -4.60 -11.90
C GLU A 73 12.44 -5.48 -10.86
N ASN A 74 12.00 -6.66 -11.24
CA ASN A 74 11.44 -7.66 -10.33
C ASN A 74 9.93 -7.60 -10.03
N PHE A 75 9.16 -6.76 -10.69
CA PHE A 75 7.72 -6.63 -10.53
C PHE A 75 7.01 -6.67 -11.88
N TYR A 76 6.69 -7.86 -12.33
CA TYR A 76 5.75 -8.01 -13.43
C TYR A 76 4.33 -7.97 -12.88
N VAL A 77 3.66 -6.84 -12.99
CA VAL A 77 2.21 -6.80 -12.80
C VAL A 77 1.57 -7.36 -14.08
N THR A 78 1.65 -8.67 -14.26
CA THR A 78 1.13 -9.35 -15.45
C THR A 78 -0.30 -9.84 -15.27
N ASN A 79 -0.77 -9.85 -14.04
CA ASN A 79 -2.14 -10.28 -13.73
C ASN A 79 -2.72 -9.46 -12.58
N LYS A 80 -4.06 -9.45 -12.48
CA LYS A 80 -4.80 -8.67 -11.47
C LYS A 80 -4.47 -9.00 -10.01
N TYR A 81 -3.86 -10.15 -9.74
CA TYR A 81 -3.48 -10.56 -8.38
C TYR A 81 -2.13 -9.97 -7.95
N GLU A 82 -1.41 -9.36 -8.87
CA GLU A 82 -0.12 -8.72 -8.63
C GLU A 82 -0.23 -7.19 -8.48
N LEU A 83 -1.44 -6.65 -8.67
CA LEU A 83 -1.72 -5.25 -8.48
C LEU A 83 -1.44 -4.82 -7.03
N PRO A 84 -0.91 -3.61 -6.81
CA PRO A 84 -0.59 -3.14 -5.46
C PRO A 84 -1.84 -3.10 -4.59
N ILE A 85 -1.67 -3.32 -3.30
CA ILE A 85 -2.73 -3.12 -2.33
C ILE A 85 -2.71 -1.66 -1.91
N ALA A 86 -3.87 -1.05 -1.80
CA ALA A 86 -3.98 0.32 -1.34
C ALA A 86 -4.95 0.43 -0.16
N SER A 87 -4.80 1.49 0.63
CA SER A 87 -5.75 1.90 1.63
C SER A 87 -5.88 3.42 1.64
N GLY A 88 -7.08 3.92 1.88
CA GLY A 88 -7.43 5.33 1.81
C GLY A 88 -7.61 5.86 0.38
N MET A 89 -7.40 5.02 -0.63
CA MET A 89 -7.61 5.35 -2.03
C MET A 89 -8.11 4.15 -2.82
N LYS A 90 -8.81 4.39 -3.93
CA LYS A 90 -9.21 3.38 -4.92
C LYS A 90 -8.55 3.69 -6.25
N MET A 91 -7.89 2.69 -6.82
CA MET A 91 -7.28 2.74 -8.15
C MET A 91 -8.26 2.18 -9.18
N ILE A 92 -8.45 2.86 -10.29
CA ILE A 92 -9.15 2.37 -11.46
C ILE A 92 -8.10 2.13 -12.53
N VAL A 93 -7.93 0.89 -12.95
CA VAL A 93 -6.89 0.49 -13.89
C VAL A 93 -7.50 -0.13 -15.15
N ASN A 94 -6.91 0.17 -16.31
CA ASN A 94 -7.22 -0.54 -17.54
C ASN A 94 -6.33 -1.77 -17.64
N GLN A 95 -6.92 -2.88 -18.07
CA GLN A 95 -6.15 -4.05 -18.49
C GLN A 95 -5.71 -3.88 -19.94
N GLU A 96 -4.42 -4.01 -20.20
CA GLU A 96 -3.81 -3.92 -21.51
C GLU A 96 -3.22 -5.28 -21.93
N GLU A 97 -2.75 -5.41 -23.18
CA GLU A 97 -2.16 -6.67 -23.68
C GLU A 97 -0.94 -7.12 -22.84
N SER A 98 -0.17 -6.17 -22.31
CA SER A 98 1.08 -6.45 -21.60
C SER A 98 1.11 -5.88 -20.16
N GLY A 99 -0.02 -5.74 -19.51
CA GLY A 99 -0.03 -5.24 -18.12
C GLY A 99 -1.23 -4.38 -17.77
N PHE A 100 -1.01 -3.36 -16.97
CA PHE A 100 -2.05 -2.46 -16.49
C PHE A 100 -1.58 -1.01 -16.58
N SER A 101 -2.51 -0.12 -16.88
CA SER A 101 -2.29 1.33 -16.79
C SER A 101 -3.27 1.97 -15.82
N LEU A 102 -2.84 3.02 -15.14
CA LEU A 102 -3.72 3.79 -14.27
C LEU A 102 -4.68 4.64 -15.11
N LYS A 103 -5.98 4.40 -14.99
CA LYS A 103 -7.02 5.23 -15.60
C LYS A 103 -7.40 6.41 -14.71
N ASP A 104 -7.67 6.13 -13.45
CA ASP A 104 -8.06 7.15 -12.46
C ASP A 104 -7.70 6.70 -11.04
N LEU A 105 -7.67 7.66 -10.13
CA LEU A 105 -7.44 7.42 -8.71
C LEU A 105 -8.41 8.28 -7.90
N THR A 106 -9.11 7.65 -6.96
CA THR A 106 -10.06 8.33 -6.08
C THR A 106 -9.66 8.24 -4.63
N VAL A 107 -9.97 9.28 -3.87
CA VAL A 107 -9.80 9.38 -2.42
C VAL A 107 -11.12 9.85 -1.83
N ASN A 108 -11.71 9.09 -0.92
CA ASN A 108 -13.05 9.35 -0.37
C ASN A 108 -14.10 9.49 -1.51
N ASP A 109 -14.12 8.57 -2.45
CA ASP A 109 -15.04 8.51 -3.61
C ASP A 109 -14.98 9.74 -4.54
N LYS A 110 -13.95 10.56 -4.43
CA LYS A 110 -13.71 11.71 -5.31
C LYS A 110 -12.39 11.54 -6.02
N LYS A 111 -12.35 12.00 -7.28
CA LYS A 111 -11.11 12.06 -8.03
C LYS A 111 -10.03 12.78 -7.22
N ILE A 112 -8.82 12.20 -7.18
CA ILE A 112 -7.71 12.77 -6.44
C ILE A 112 -7.42 14.20 -6.89
N ASP A 113 -7.30 15.10 -5.93
CA ASP A 113 -6.87 16.47 -6.19
C ASP A 113 -5.35 16.51 -6.37
N LYS A 114 -4.91 16.78 -7.59
CA LYS A 114 -3.50 16.74 -7.99
C LYS A 114 -2.61 17.75 -7.25
N GLU A 115 -3.21 18.87 -6.80
CA GLU A 115 -2.47 19.93 -6.10
C GLU A 115 -2.47 19.79 -4.58
N LYS A 116 -3.38 18.97 -4.04
CA LYS A 116 -3.49 18.74 -2.60
C LYS A 116 -2.39 17.80 -2.13
N GLU A 117 -1.80 18.08 -0.96
CA GLU A 117 -0.91 17.16 -0.27
C GLU A 117 -1.67 16.03 0.43
N TYR A 118 -1.08 14.85 0.37
CA TYR A 118 -1.54 13.64 1.05
C TYR A 118 -0.38 13.03 1.84
N SER A 119 -0.65 12.65 3.07
CA SER A 119 0.27 11.80 3.84
C SER A 119 0.13 10.36 3.39
N ILE A 120 1.24 9.69 3.13
CA ILE A 120 1.25 8.33 2.61
C ILE A 120 2.26 7.45 3.33
N LEU A 121 1.84 6.21 3.63
CA LEU A 121 2.71 5.14 4.08
C LEU A 121 3.19 4.31 2.90
N LEU A 122 4.49 4.08 2.87
CA LEU A 122 5.20 3.35 1.85
C LEU A 122 6.02 2.22 2.48
N THR A 123 6.39 1.25 1.69
CA THR A 123 7.42 0.25 2.00
C THR A 123 8.69 0.54 1.22
N ASP A 124 9.76 -0.22 1.44
CA ASP A 124 11.05 -0.07 0.73
C ASP A 124 10.87 0.02 -0.78
N THR A 125 10.05 -0.85 -1.35
CA THR A 125 9.80 -0.90 -2.79
C THR A 125 9.13 0.38 -3.30
N THR A 126 7.99 0.74 -2.71
CA THR A 126 7.24 1.93 -3.15
C THR A 126 7.99 3.21 -2.84
N MET A 127 8.76 3.25 -1.75
CA MET A 127 9.69 4.34 -1.45
C MET A 127 10.77 4.48 -2.54
N SER A 128 11.33 3.37 -2.99
CA SER A 128 12.34 3.36 -4.05
C SER A 128 11.79 3.88 -5.37
N VAL A 129 10.55 3.52 -5.73
CA VAL A 129 9.85 4.09 -6.91
C VAL A 129 9.64 5.60 -6.72
N LEU A 130 9.16 6.04 -5.55
CA LEU A 130 8.98 7.48 -5.29
C LEU A 130 10.29 8.27 -5.40
N LYS A 131 11.41 7.72 -4.94
CA LYS A 131 12.73 8.35 -5.06
C LYS A 131 13.21 8.49 -6.50
N LYS A 132 12.84 7.59 -7.40
CA LYS A 132 13.11 7.73 -8.85
C LYS A 132 12.33 8.93 -9.43
N ILE A 133 11.06 9.12 -9.02
CA ILE A 133 10.18 10.21 -9.48
C ILE A 133 10.61 11.55 -8.86
N ASN A 134 10.83 11.56 -7.55
CA ASN A 134 11.21 12.75 -6.80
C ASN A 134 12.40 12.47 -5.87
N PRO A 135 13.64 12.58 -6.37
CA PRO A 135 14.85 12.32 -5.57
C PRO A 135 15.01 13.21 -4.33
N LYS A 136 14.35 14.37 -4.33
CA LYS A 136 14.40 15.34 -3.22
C LYS A 136 13.27 15.19 -2.22
N CYS A 137 12.38 14.22 -2.42
CA CYS A 137 11.27 13.98 -1.50
C CYS A 137 11.81 13.66 -0.09
N GLU A 138 11.33 14.38 0.89
CA GLU A 138 11.61 14.09 2.31
C GLU A 138 10.80 12.88 2.72
N ILE A 139 11.48 11.83 3.15
CA ILE A 139 10.89 10.58 3.56
C ILE A 139 11.42 10.22 4.94
N GLU A 140 10.52 10.02 5.87
CA GLU A 140 10.82 9.60 7.22
C GLU A 140 10.63 8.09 7.33
N GLN A 141 11.67 7.37 7.75
CA GLN A 141 11.52 5.97 8.14
C GLN A 141 10.90 5.91 9.54
N LEU A 142 9.82 5.18 9.68
CA LEU A 142 9.24 4.92 11.01
C LEU A 142 10.20 4.03 11.80
N LYS A 143 10.76 4.61 12.85
CA LYS A 143 11.83 4.00 13.63
C LYS A 143 11.34 2.72 14.30
N ASP A 144 12.13 1.66 14.15
CA ASP A 144 11.87 0.34 14.74
C ASP A 144 10.50 -0.27 14.38
N THR A 145 9.88 0.22 13.28
CA THR A 145 8.56 -0.20 12.84
C THR A 145 8.65 -0.91 11.48
N THR A 146 8.24 -2.16 11.46
CA THR A 146 8.03 -2.93 10.23
C THR A 146 6.54 -3.12 9.97
N LEU A 147 6.18 -3.54 8.77
CA LEU A 147 4.79 -3.83 8.44
C LEU A 147 4.19 -4.89 9.39
N SER A 148 4.97 -5.91 9.76
CA SER A 148 4.54 -6.95 10.71
C SER A 148 4.43 -6.42 12.14
N SER A 149 5.41 -5.64 12.62
CA SER A 149 5.38 -5.13 13.98
C SER A 149 4.24 -4.12 14.19
N ALA A 150 3.98 -3.26 13.21
CA ALA A 150 2.85 -2.32 13.25
C ALA A 150 1.51 -3.06 13.37
N TRP A 151 1.35 -4.16 12.64
CA TRP A 151 0.14 -4.98 12.73
C TRP A 151 0.01 -5.68 14.10
N ILE A 152 1.09 -6.27 14.60
CA ILE A 152 1.10 -6.92 15.93
C ILE A 152 0.78 -5.90 17.01
N GLU A 153 1.32 -4.69 16.93
CA GLU A 153 1.08 -3.62 17.88
C GLU A 153 -0.40 -3.19 17.89
N ALA A 154 -0.97 -2.94 16.72
CA ALA A 154 -2.38 -2.59 16.59
C ALA A 154 -3.31 -3.65 17.21
N MET A 155 -3.05 -4.92 16.94
CA MET A 155 -3.82 -6.02 17.51
C MET A 155 -3.62 -6.19 19.02
N SER A 156 -2.41 -5.94 19.53
CA SER A 156 -2.11 -6.03 20.97
C SER A 156 -2.83 -4.96 21.79
N LYS A 157 -3.15 -3.82 21.19
CA LYS A 157 -3.97 -2.75 21.78
C LYS A 157 -5.47 -3.09 21.79
N GLY A 158 -5.86 -4.29 21.35
CA GLY A 158 -7.25 -4.72 21.27
C GLY A 158 -8.03 -4.12 20.12
N GLN A 159 -7.35 -3.55 19.14
CA GLN A 159 -7.99 -3.02 17.96
C GLN A 159 -8.60 -4.16 17.13
N GLN A 160 -9.81 -3.93 16.67
CA GLN A 160 -10.42 -4.80 15.68
C GLN A 160 -9.88 -4.43 14.29
N PRO A 161 -9.60 -5.40 13.42
CA PRO A 161 -9.25 -5.09 12.03
C PRO A 161 -10.32 -4.22 11.40
N SER A 162 -9.91 -3.15 10.75
CA SER A 162 -10.80 -2.28 9.98
C SER A 162 -11.51 -3.07 8.88
N ALA A 163 -12.68 -2.61 8.46
CA ALA A 163 -13.37 -3.21 7.33
C ALA A 163 -12.47 -3.18 6.08
N PRO A 164 -12.50 -4.23 5.23
CA PRO A 164 -11.74 -4.21 3.98
C PRO A 164 -12.26 -3.08 3.09
N GLU A 165 -11.33 -2.28 2.56
CA GLU A 165 -11.64 -1.24 1.59
C GLU A 165 -11.66 -1.82 0.16
N ASP A 166 -12.53 -1.30 -0.69
CA ASP A 166 -12.51 -1.53 -2.13
C ASP A 166 -11.47 -0.59 -2.76
N TYR A 167 -10.26 -1.11 -2.96
CA TYR A 167 -9.10 -0.31 -3.34
C TYR A 167 -8.72 -0.40 -4.82
N ILE A 168 -9.39 -1.27 -5.59
CA ILE A 168 -9.05 -1.46 -7.00
C ILE A 168 -10.25 -1.87 -7.83
N GLU A 169 -10.35 -1.28 -9.02
CA GLU A 169 -11.30 -1.64 -10.07
C GLU A 169 -10.54 -1.87 -11.37
N VAL A 170 -10.76 -3.00 -12.01
CA VAL A 170 -10.13 -3.37 -13.28
C VAL A 170 -11.15 -3.23 -14.40
N GLU A 171 -10.90 -2.35 -15.33
CA GLU A 171 -11.69 -2.21 -16.57
C GLU A 171 -11.04 -3.01 -17.70
N GLN A 172 -11.88 -3.58 -18.58
CA GLN A 172 -11.48 -4.37 -19.75
C GLN A 172 -11.64 -3.55 -21.02
#